data_53b8250a17c452ce39ec58b3125ccfe4
#
_entry.id   53b8250a17c452ce39ec58b3125ccfe4
#
_cell.length_a   1.000
_cell.length_b   1.000
_cell.length_c   1.000
_cell.angle_alpha   90.00
_cell.angle_beta   90.00
_cell.angle_gamma   90.00
#
_symmetry.space_group_name_H-M   'P 1'
#
loop_
_entity.id
_entity.type
_entity.pdbx_description
1 polymer ?
#
loop_
_entity_poly.entity_id
_entity_poly.type
_entity_poly.pdbx_seq_one_letter_code
_entity_poly.pdbx_strand_id
1 'polypeptide(L)'
;MTVRKIPFALCLSVFALSAAVLARAADLNRLLATDCGAVADGKTLNTIALQKGIDQLQTAGGGVLVIPKGTFLSGSLFLKPGVELHLDAGAVLLGSNHIEDYPKRETRIEGHFESWRMALVNAQGLDHIRISGPGRLNGNGVTYWQAFWKRRRENPKCTNVEVERPRLVFIDRCKDVHLADLELQDSGFWNLHVYHSSEVTIEGLRITVPSAVNGLRGPSTDGIDIDSCQNVTIRKCYISVGDDDIALKGSKGPFADKDATSPAVENILVEDCEIGDGGGLITCGSEATTVRNVTVRNCLISGRATMMTLKLRPDTPQHYEHITFDGIRLTNSGGRVMNVSPWLQFFDLEGQPQPSRTVNDVTIRNVTGQSRSLGTLQGNKGDTLRDITLENIDLKLANERFAPDAVQDLVFKNVRINGKAYEFPAAAEVLRAKAAGTAP
;
A
#
# COMPACT_ATOMS: atom_id res chain seq x y z
N MET A 1 -7.75 6.60 -72.13
CA MET A 1 -7.34 6.47 -70.72
C MET A 1 -8.60 6.07 -69.92
N THR A 2 -8.73 4.81 -69.60
CA THR A 2 -9.96 4.24 -69.00
C THR A 2 -9.69 4.04 -67.50
N VAL A 3 -10.34 4.83 -66.66
CA VAL A 3 -10.25 4.72 -65.20
C VAL A 3 -11.14 3.56 -64.72
N ARG A 4 -10.54 2.49 -64.20
CA ARG A 4 -11.24 1.35 -63.59
C ARG A 4 -11.77 1.79 -62.20
N LYS A 5 -13.08 1.72 -62.04
CA LYS A 5 -13.76 1.87 -60.73
C LYS A 5 -13.55 0.58 -59.93
N ILE A 6 -12.93 0.71 -58.75
CA ILE A 6 -12.84 -0.38 -57.78
C ILE A 6 -14.18 -0.49 -57.04
N PRO A 7 -14.76 -1.66 -56.87
CA PRO A 7 -16.06 -1.78 -56.21
C PRO A 7 -15.98 -1.60 -54.70
N PHE A 8 -16.88 -0.79 -54.19
CA PHE A 8 -17.07 -0.37 -52.80
C PHE A 8 -17.47 -1.51 -51.83
N ALA A 9 -17.59 -2.74 -52.30
CA ALA A 9 -18.09 -3.91 -51.56
C ALA A 9 -17.00 -4.62 -50.72
N LEU A 10 -15.70 -4.30 -50.91
CA LEU A 10 -14.61 -5.02 -50.22
C LEU A 10 -14.25 -4.41 -48.85
N CYS A 11 -14.67 -3.16 -48.58
CA CYS A 11 -14.37 -2.50 -47.31
C CYS A 11 -15.35 -2.83 -46.17
N LEU A 12 -16.58 -3.26 -46.49
CA LEU A 12 -17.58 -3.62 -45.46
C LEU A 12 -17.35 -4.98 -44.81
N SER A 13 -16.72 -5.92 -45.53
CA SER A 13 -16.45 -7.26 -44.98
C SER A 13 -15.28 -7.32 -43.97
N VAL A 14 -14.34 -6.40 -44.06
CA VAL A 14 -13.20 -6.33 -43.09
C VAL A 14 -13.64 -5.69 -41.78
N PHE A 15 -14.54 -4.72 -41.81
CA PHE A 15 -15.10 -4.09 -40.61
C PHE A 15 -16.08 -5.01 -39.86
N ALA A 16 -16.81 -5.86 -40.53
CA ALA A 16 -17.70 -6.83 -39.90
C ALA A 16 -16.95 -7.99 -39.24
N LEU A 17 -15.77 -8.38 -39.78
CA LEU A 17 -14.93 -9.42 -39.18
C LEU A 17 -14.20 -8.90 -37.93
N SER A 18 -13.74 -7.64 -37.91
CA SER A 18 -13.12 -7.03 -36.73
C SER A 18 -14.13 -6.76 -35.62
N ALA A 19 -15.37 -6.39 -35.92
CA ALA A 19 -16.44 -6.23 -34.92
C ALA A 19 -16.87 -7.59 -34.32
N ALA A 20 -16.89 -8.66 -35.12
CA ALA A 20 -17.22 -10.01 -34.64
C ALA A 20 -16.10 -10.63 -33.78
N VAL A 21 -14.85 -10.29 -34.03
CA VAL A 21 -13.71 -10.71 -33.20
C VAL A 21 -13.70 -9.93 -31.87
N LEU A 22 -14.07 -8.65 -31.87
CA LEU A 22 -14.22 -7.85 -30.65
C LEU A 22 -15.47 -8.24 -29.83
N ALA A 23 -16.56 -8.67 -30.47
CA ALA A 23 -17.75 -9.16 -29.77
C ALA A 23 -17.57 -10.57 -29.17
N ARG A 24 -16.61 -11.35 -29.65
CA ARG A 24 -16.29 -12.68 -29.11
C ARG A 24 -15.38 -12.66 -27.88
N ALA A 25 -14.84 -11.50 -27.52
CA ALA A 25 -14.09 -11.30 -26.28
C ALA A 25 -15.00 -11.14 -25.02
N ALA A 26 -16.32 -11.21 -25.17
CA ALA A 26 -17.28 -10.90 -24.10
C ALA A 26 -17.92 -12.12 -23.43
N ASP A 27 -17.58 -13.35 -23.84
CA ASP A 27 -18.02 -14.55 -23.12
C ASP A 27 -16.81 -15.22 -22.44
N LEU A 28 -16.26 -14.51 -21.44
CA LEU A 28 -15.26 -15.11 -20.55
C LEU A 28 -15.88 -16.35 -19.91
N ASN A 29 -15.21 -17.50 -20.01
CA ASN A 29 -15.63 -18.70 -19.30
C ASN A 29 -15.83 -18.35 -17.82
N ARG A 30 -17.06 -18.40 -17.33
CA ARG A 30 -17.39 -18.18 -15.91
C ARG A 30 -17.60 -19.53 -15.25
N LEU A 31 -16.86 -19.80 -14.20
CA LEU A 31 -16.94 -21.03 -13.43
C LEU A 31 -17.29 -20.69 -11.98
N LEU A 32 -18.38 -21.23 -11.47
CA LEU A 32 -18.73 -21.05 -10.07
C LEU A 32 -17.84 -21.92 -9.18
N ALA A 33 -17.36 -21.40 -8.08
CA ALA A 33 -16.60 -22.15 -7.10
C ALA A 33 -17.32 -23.41 -6.60
N THR A 34 -18.64 -23.33 -6.47
CA THR A 34 -19.51 -24.47 -6.09
C THR A 34 -19.50 -25.58 -7.12
N ASP A 35 -19.37 -25.27 -8.42
CA ASP A 35 -19.29 -26.27 -9.49
C ASP A 35 -17.95 -27.03 -9.46
N CYS A 36 -16.95 -26.45 -8.80
CA CYS A 36 -15.67 -27.11 -8.53
C CYS A 36 -15.69 -27.99 -7.27
N GLY A 37 -16.82 -28.00 -6.54
CA GLY A 37 -17.00 -28.72 -5.28
C GLY A 37 -16.71 -27.90 -4.03
N ALA A 38 -16.59 -26.57 -4.14
CA ALA A 38 -16.45 -25.72 -2.96
C ALA A 38 -17.76 -25.60 -2.17
N VAL A 39 -17.66 -25.60 -0.85
CA VAL A 39 -18.78 -25.58 0.10
C VAL A 39 -18.78 -24.26 0.87
N ALA A 40 -19.93 -23.58 0.86
CA ALA A 40 -20.08 -22.22 1.41
C ALA A 40 -20.50 -22.19 2.90
N ASP A 41 -19.97 -23.09 3.72
CA ASP A 41 -20.39 -23.28 5.13
C ASP A 41 -19.49 -22.58 6.16
N GLY A 42 -18.39 -21.93 5.71
CA GLY A 42 -17.39 -21.28 6.54
C GLY A 42 -16.54 -22.24 7.40
N LYS A 43 -16.60 -23.54 7.16
CA LYS A 43 -15.92 -24.59 7.94
C LYS A 43 -15.14 -25.55 7.08
N THR A 44 -15.70 -25.98 5.95
CA THR A 44 -15.05 -26.88 5.01
C THR A 44 -13.87 -26.18 4.33
N LEU A 45 -12.68 -26.76 4.39
CA LEU A 45 -11.50 -26.22 3.72
C LEU A 45 -11.62 -26.43 2.20
N ASN A 46 -11.76 -25.33 1.47
CA ASN A 46 -12.03 -25.32 0.03
C ASN A 46 -10.78 -25.11 -0.85
N THR A 47 -9.60 -25.05 -0.28
CA THR A 47 -8.36 -24.70 -1.01
C THR A 47 -8.19 -25.52 -2.29
N ILE A 48 -8.38 -26.85 -2.21
CA ILE A 48 -8.23 -27.75 -3.35
C ILE A 48 -9.32 -27.51 -4.40
N ALA A 49 -10.58 -27.34 -3.98
CA ALA A 49 -11.69 -27.10 -4.90
C ALA A 49 -11.55 -25.78 -5.65
N LEU A 50 -11.17 -24.71 -4.95
CA LEU A 50 -10.95 -23.39 -5.53
C LEU A 50 -9.74 -23.38 -6.46
N GLN A 51 -8.62 -24.00 -6.05
CA GLN A 51 -7.44 -24.09 -6.90
C GLN A 51 -7.71 -24.91 -8.16
N LYS A 52 -8.49 -25.99 -8.06
CA LYS A 52 -8.94 -26.77 -9.21
C LYS A 52 -9.73 -25.90 -10.21
N GLY A 53 -10.61 -25.02 -9.71
CA GLY A 53 -11.35 -24.07 -10.57
C GLY A 53 -10.42 -23.11 -11.33
N ILE A 54 -9.42 -22.55 -10.63
CA ILE A 54 -8.38 -21.70 -11.24
C ILE A 54 -7.62 -22.48 -12.33
N ASP A 55 -7.19 -23.71 -12.04
CA ASP A 55 -6.40 -24.53 -12.95
C ASP A 55 -7.23 -24.99 -14.17
N GLN A 56 -8.54 -25.27 -14.00
CA GLN A 56 -9.46 -25.57 -15.09
C GLN A 56 -9.63 -24.39 -16.03
N LEU A 57 -9.84 -23.18 -15.49
CA LEU A 57 -9.97 -21.97 -16.30
C LEU A 57 -8.68 -21.67 -17.07
N GLN A 58 -7.52 -21.80 -16.43
CA GLN A 58 -6.24 -21.63 -17.13
C GLN A 58 -6.09 -22.64 -18.29
N THR A 59 -6.46 -23.91 -18.09
CA THR A 59 -6.41 -24.94 -19.15
C THR A 59 -7.36 -24.62 -20.30
N ALA A 60 -8.51 -23.97 -19.99
CA ALA A 60 -9.48 -23.54 -20.99
C ALA A 60 -9.10 -22.23 -21.72
N GLY A 61 -7.91 -21.68 -21.45
CA GLY A 61 -7.41 -20.43 -22.06
C GLY A 61 -7.76 -19.17 -21.30
N GLY A 62 -8.23 -19.28 -20.06
CA GLY A 62 -8.61 -18.20 -19.17
C GLY A 62 -10.10 -18.15 -18.86
N GLY A 63 -10.49 -17.19 -18.02
CA GLY A 63 -11.86 -16.97 -17.61
C GLY A 63 -11.98 -16.40 -16.20
N VAL A 64 -13.16 -16.50 -15.61
CA VAL A 64 -13.48 -15.92 -14.30
C VAL A 64 -13.88 -17.03 -13.34
N LEU A 65 -13.12 -17.21 -12.25
CA LEU A 65 -13.59 -17.99 -11.11
C LEU A 65 -14.46 -17.10 -10.23
N VAL A 66 -15.72 -17.43 -10.14
CA VAL A 66 -16.71 -16.70 -9.35
C VAL A 66 -16.90 -17.36 -8.01
N ILE A 67 -16.63 -16.63 -6.93
CA ILE A 67 -17.00 -17.01 -5.57
C ILE A 67 -18.41 -16.46 -5.33
N PRO A 68 -19.45 -17.30 -5.30
CA PRO A 68 -20.82 -16.84 -5.10
C PRO A 68 -21.06 -16.48 -3.62
N LYS A 69 -22.23 -15.90 -3.34
CA LYS A 69 -22.66 -15.58 -1.97
C LYS A 69 -22.47 -16.76 -1.03
N GLY A 70 -21.83 -16.53 0.13
CA GLY A 70 -21.55 -17.52 1.17
C GLY A 70 -20.14 -17.38 1.72
N THR A 71 -19.77 -18.24 2.67
CA THR A 71 -18.44 -18.18 3.30
C THR A 71 -17.63 -19.42 2.94
N PHE A 72 -16.52 -19.20 2.26
CA PHE A 72 -15.62 -20.26 1.77
C PHE A 72 -14.30 -20.19 2.52
N LEU A 73 -14.07 -21.14 3.45
CA LEU A 73 -12.80 -21.24 4.17
C LEU A 73 -11.70 -21.75 3.21
N SER A 74 -10.54 -21.10 3.19
CA SER A 74 -9.43 -21.50 2.32
C SER A 74 -8.06 -21.20 2.94
N GLY A 75 -7.06 -22.00 2.59
CA GLY A 75 -5.65 -21.64 2.64
C GLY A 75 -5.22 -20.91 1.38
N SER A 76 -3.91 -20.93 1.07
CA SER A 76 -3.35 -20.18 -0.07
C SER A 76 -3.89 -20.62 -1.42
N LEU A 77 -4.32 -19.66 -2.21
CA LEU A 77 -4.69 -19.80 -3.62
C LEU A 77 -3.62 -19.12 -4.50
N PHE A 78 -3.36 -19.71 -5.67
CA PHE A 78 -2.39 -19.22 -6.63
C PHE A 78 -3.07 -18.96 -7.97
N LEU A 79 -3.20 -17.69 -8.34
CA LEU A 79 -3.77 -17.29 -9.62
C LEU A 79 -2.90 -17.78 -10.78
N LYS A 80 -3.51 -17.91 -11.95
CA LYS A 80 -2.90 -18.41 -13.18
C LYS A 80 -3.11 -17.44 -14.32
N PRO A 81 -2.31 -17.51 -15.40
CA PRO A 81 -2.48 -16.65 -16.57
C PRO A 81 -3.91 -16.65 -17.10
N GLY A 82 -4.45 -15.46 -17.34
CA GLY A 82 -5.78 -15.26 -17.90
C GLY A 82 -6.96 -15.58 -16.97
N VAL A 83 -6.71 -15.83 -15.68
CA VAL A 83 -7.77 -16.13 -14.71
C VAL A 83 -8.02 -14.95 -13.80
N GLU A 84 -9.26 -14.46 -13.81
CA GLU A 84 -9.79 -13.49 -12.86
C GLU A 84 -10.41 -14.20 -11.65
N LEU A 85 -10.17 -13.69 -10.46
CA LEU A 85 -10.90 -14.07 -9.24
C LEU A 85 -11.97 -13.02 -8.96
N HIS A 86 -13.24 -13.41 -9.06
CA HIS A 86 -14.37 -12.52 -8.82
C HIS A 86 -15.17 -12.97 -7.59
N LEU A 87 -15.46 -12.03 -6.69
CA LEU A 87 -16.25 -12.29 -5.49
C LEU A 87 -17.61 -11.58 -5.62
N ASP A 88 -18.69 -12.32 -5.70
CA ASP A 88 -20.04 -11.76 -5.76
C ASP A 88 -20.42 -11.04 -4.45
N ALA A 89 -21.47 -10.23 -4.51
CA ALA A 89 -22.03 -9.59 -3.33
C ALA A 89 -22.42 -10.61 -2.26
N GLY A 90 -21.86 -10.44 -1.03
CA GLY A 90 -22.08 -11.37 0.08
C GLY A 90 -21.22 -12.64 0.03
N ALA A 91 -20.30 -12.75 -0.92
CA ALA A 91 -19.24 -13.75 -0.89
C ALA A 91 -18.19 -13.38 0.15
N VAL A 92 -17.70 -14.35 0.89
CA VAL A 92 -16.56 -14.22 1.81
C VAL A 92 -15.58 -15.34 1.52
N LEU A 93 -14.39 -15.01 1.02
CA LEU A 93 -13.25 -15.91 1.04
C LEU A 93 -12.55 -15.73 2.39
N LEU A 94 -12.75 -16.72 3.28
CA LEU A 94 -12.27 -16.69 4.65
C LEU A 94 -10.93 -17.42 4.74
N GLY A 95 -9.89 -16.74 5.21
CA GLY A 95 -8.59 -17.35 5.46
C GLY A 95 -8.65 -18.38 6.59
N SER A 96 -7.94 -19.49 6.42
CA SER A 96 -7.75 -20.47 7.48
C SER A 96 -7.00 -19.87 8.66
N ASN A 97 -7.36 -20.25 9.87
CA ASN A 97 -6.61 -19.93 11.08
C ASN A 97 -5.57 -21.00 11.45
N HIS A 98 -5.37 -22.00 10.58
CA HIS A 98 -4.30 -22.98 10.67
C HIS A 98 -3.16 -22.58 9.75
N ILE A 99 -2.00 -22.24 10.33
CA ILE A 99 -0.86 -21.70 9.58
C ILE A 99 -0.32 -22.69 8.53
N GLU A 100 -0.52 -23.99 8.72
CA GLU A 100 -0.07 -25.03 7.79
C GLU A 100 -0.85 -25.05 6.48
N ASP A 101 -2.02 -24.41 6.40
CA ASP A 101 -2.77 -24.22 5.16
C ASP A 101 -2.14 -23.16 4.23
N TYR A 102 -1.07 -22.52 4.70
CA TYR A 102 -0.27 -21.54 3.97
C TYR A 102 1.14 -22.08 3.77
N PRO A 103 1.49 -22.57 2.57
CA PRO A 103 2.80 -23.14 2.32
C PRO A 103 3.90 -22.08 2.48
N LYS A 104 5.07 -22.52 2.97
CA LYS A 104 6.27 -21.69 2.98
C LYS A 104 6.93 -21.73 1.61
N ARG A 105 7.34 -20.55 1.15
CA ARG A 105 8.18 -20.36 -0.03
C ARG A 105 9.15 -19.23 0.23
N GLU A 106 10.23 -19.17 -0.52
CA GLU A 106 11.05 -17.97 -0.56
C GLU A 106 10.22 -16.85 -1.17
N THR A 107 10.08 -15.75 -0.44
CA THR A 107 9.21 -14.62 -0.81
C THR A 107 9.76 -13.32 -0.24
N ARG A 108 9.41 -12.23 -0.87
CA ARG A 108 9.72 -10.87 -0.40
C ARG A 108 8.95 -10.55 0.86
N ILE A 109 9.65 -10.13 1.92
CA ILE A 109 9.07 -9.69 3.19
C ILE A 109 10.01 -8.69 3.88
N GLU A 110 9.51 -7.58 4.41
CA GLU A 110 10.29 -6.56 5.13
C GLU A 110 11.65 -6.21 4.49
N GLY A 111 11.65 -5.97 3.17
CA GLY A 111 12.82 -5.47 2.44
C GLY A 111 13.88 -6.52 2.07
N HIS A 112 13.63 -7.81 2.23
CA HIS A 112 14.51 -8.90 1.81
C HIS A 112 13.73 -10.17 1.43
N PHE A 113 14.41 -11.19 0.97
CA PHE A 113 13.82 -12.50 0.69
C PHE A 113 14.10 -13.45 1.85
N GLU A 114 13.07 -14.19 2.25
CA GLU A 114 13.19 -15.27 3.23
C GLU A 114 12.09 -16.31 3.05
N SER A 115 12.23 -17.46 3.69
CA SER A 115 11.22 -18.51 3.73
C SER A 115 10.06 -18.08 4.61
N TRP A 116 8.93 -17.66 4.00
CA TRP A 116 7.76 -17.15 4.69
C TRP A 116 6.46 -17.77 4.20
N ARG A 117 5.40 -17.64 4.97
CA ARG A 117 4.05 -18.10 4.60
C ARG A 117 3.50 -17.30 3.42
N MET A 118 2.96 -18.00 2.44
CA MET A 118 2.30 -17.39 1.31
C MET A 118 1.00 -16.70 1.75
N ALA A 119 0.48 -15.78 0.93
CA ALA A 119 -0.77 -15.07 1.20
C ALA A 119 -2.00 -15.97 0.98
N LEU A 120 -3.18 -15.51 1.38
CA LEU A 120 -4.43 -16.18 1.04
C LEU A 120 -4.63 -16.20 -0.48
N VAL A 121 -4.39 -15.06 -1.16
CA VAL A 121 -4.43 -14.98 -2.63
C VAL A 121 -3.07 -14.52 -3.15
N ASN A 122 -2.51 -15.25 -4.10
CA ASN A 122 -1.18 -15.00 -4.66
C ASN A 122 -1.24 -14.94 -6.18
N ALA A 123 -0.51 -13.97 -6.77
CA ALA A 123 -0.21 -13.91 -8.20
C ALA A 123 1.30 -13.68 -8.36
N GLN A 124 1.99 -14.50 -9.14
CA GLN A 124 3.44 -14.43 -9.27
C GLN A 124 3.88 -14.56 -10.73
N GLY A 125 4.59 -13.54 -11.25
CA GLY A 125 5.12 -13.52 -12.61
C GLY A 125 4.04 -13.59 -13.69
N LEU A 126 2.92 -12.90 -13.49
CA LEU A 126 1.76 -12.94 -14.35
C LEU A 126 1.45 -11.56 -14.94
N ASP A 127 0.90 -11.55 -16.15
CA ASP A 127 0.36 -10.34 -16.78
C ASP A 127 -1.18 -10.37 -16.75
N HIS A 128 -1.79 -9.17 -16.78
CA HIS A 128 -3.23 -8.97 -16.84
C HIS A 128 -4.00 -9.58 -15.65
N ILE A 129 -3.53 -9.34 -14.43
CA ILE A 129 -4.18 -9.82 -13.21
C ILE A 129 -5.44 -9.01 -12.91
N ARG A 130 -6.53 -9.73 -12.62
CA ARG A 130 -7.80 -9.15 -12.18
C ARG A 130 -8.29 -9.85 -10.92
N ILE A 131 -8.58 -9.07 -9.87
CA ILE A 131 -9.29 -9.54 -8.66
C ILE A 131 -10.39 -8.51 -8.41
N SER A 132 -11.65 -8.94 -8.44
CA SER A 132 -12.76 -7.99 -8.52
C SER A 132 -14.01 -8.41 -7.75
N GLY A 133 -14.96 -7.48 -7.66
CA GLY A 133 -16.32 -7.73 -7.17
C GLY A 133 -16.56 -7.25 -5.74
N PRO A 134 -17.85 -7.07 -5.37
CA PRO A 134 -18.24 -6.48 -4.09
C PRO A 134 -18.21 -7.48 -2.91
N GLY A 135 -17.52 -8.60 -3.06
CA GLY A 135 -17.31 -9.56 -1.99
C GLY A 135 -16.11 -9.25 -1.11
N ARG A 136 -15.82 -10.14 -0.18
CA ARG A 136 -14.83 -9.91 0.88
C ARG A 136 -13.75 -10.99 0.89
N LEU A 137 -12.51 -10.54 0.98
CA LEU A 137 -11.37 -11.34 1.45
C LEU A 137 -11.17 -11.05 2.94
N ASN A 138 -11.35 -12.06 3.79
CA ASN A 138 -11.15 -11.92 5.24
C ASN A 138 -10.01 -12.84 5.68
N GLY A 139 -8.97 -12.26 6.26
CA GLY A 139 -7.77 -12.98 6.67
C GLY A 139 -7.92 -13.81 7.95
N ASN A 140 -9.06 -13.67 8.69
CA ASN A 140 -9.30 -14.37 9.96
C ASN A 140 -8.14 -14.18 10.97
N GLY A 141 -7.58 -12.95 11.01
CA GLY A 141 -6.26 -12.65 11.57
C GLY A 141 -6.12 -12.75 13.09
N VAL A 142 -7.22 -12.78 13.84
CA VAL A 142 -7.22 -12.67 15.32
C VAL A 142 -6.31 -13.71 15.98
N THR A 143 -6.35 -14.95 15.54
CA THR A 143 -5.49 -16.04 16.07
C THR A 143 -4.00 -15.72 15.89
N TYR A 144 -3.63 -15.17 14.73
CA TYR A 144 -2.27 -14.76 14.41
C TYR A 144 -1.83 -13.55 15.24
N TRP A 145 -2.73 -12.59 15.49
CA TRP A 145 -2.45 -11.44 16.36
C TRP A 145 -2.23 -11.86 17.81
N GLN A 146 -3.02 -12.81 18.30
CA GLN A 146 -2.84 -13.38 19.64
C GLN A 146 -1.47 -14.02 19.80
N ALA A 147 -1.05 -14.83 18.83
CA ALA A 147 0.26 -15.49 18.82
C ALA A 147 1.41 -14.45 18.83
N PHE A 148 1.32 -13.41 17.98
CA PHE A 148 2.30 -12.35 17.93
C PHE A 148 2.39 -11.57 19.25
N TRP A 149 1.28 -11.12 19.81
CA TRP A 149 1.28 -10.37 21.06
C TRP A 149 1.69 -11.20 22.26
N LYS A 150 1.41 -12.50 22.25
CA LYS A 150 1.96 -13.42 23.24
C LYS A 150 3.49 -13.43 23.15
N ARG A 151 4.05 -13.64 21.95
CA ARG A 151 5.50 -13.63 21.73
C ARG A 151 6.14 -12.28 22.10
N ARG A 152 5.52 -11.16 21.75
CA ARG A 152 6.01 -9.82 22.09
C ARG A 152 6.05 -9.56 23.59
N ARG A 153 5.10 -10.13 24.36
CA ARG A 153 5.15 -10.07 25.84
C ARG A 153 6.27 -10.92 26.44
N GLU A 154 6.54 -12.08 25.85
CA GLU A 154 7.62 -12.98 26.26
C GLU A 154 9.00 -12.42 25.91
N ASN A 155 9.10 -11.77 24.73
CA ASN A 155 10.31 -11.13 24.25
C ASN A 155 9.99 -9.73 23.69
N PRO A 156 10.20 -8.64 24.46
CA PRO A 156 9.97 -7.27 23.99
C PRO A 156 10.81 -6.86 22.76
N LYS A 157 11.90 -7.57 22.47
CA LYS A 157 12.74 -7.37 21.28
C LYS A 157 12.30 -8.23 20.08
N CYS A 158 11.22 -8.99 20.21
CA CYS A 158 10.65 -9.79 19.13
C CYS A 158 10.47 -8.93 17.87
N THR A 159 11.03 -9.37 16.75
CA THR A 159 10.83 -8.72 15.45
C THR A 159 9.43 -9.02 14.90
N ASN A 160 9.01 -8.31 13.86
CA ASN A 160 7.70 -8.55 13.25
C ASN A 160 7.63 -9.92 12.57
N VAL A 161 8.75 -10.43 12.07
CA VAL A 161 8.85 -11.70 11.34
C VAL A 161 9.17 -12.92 12.23
N GLU A 162 9.34 -12.74 13.53
CA GLU A 162 9.57 -13.89 14.45
C GLU A 162 8.32 -14.80 14.59
N VAL A 163 7.12 -14.27 14.33
CA VAL A 163 5.87 -15.03 14.34
C VAL A 163 5.26 -15.01 12.96
N GLU A 164 5.24 -16.19 12.33
CA GLU A 164 4.69 -16.34 10.98
C GLU A 164 3.20 -16.03 10.93
N ARG A 165 2.83 -15.16 10.01
CA ARG A 165 1.46 -14.72 9.78
C ARG A 165 1.24 -14.55 8.28
N PRO A 166 0.14 -15.05 7.69
CA PRO A 166 -0.09 -14.89 6.26
C PRO A 166 -0.51 -13.46 5.93
N ARG A 167 -0.05 -12.94 4.79
CA ARG A 167 -0.62 -11.77 4.13
C ARG A 167 -1.99 -12.11 3.55
N LEU A 168 -2.81 -11.12 3.23
CA LEU A 168 -4.10 -11.39 2.62
C LEU A 168 -3.98 -11.54 1.09
N VAL A 169 -3.36 -10.58 0.41
CA VAL A 169 -3.10 -10.62 -1.02
C VAL A 169 -1.63 -10.32 -1.30
N PHE A 170 -0.99 -11.14 -2.13
CA PHE A 170 0.38 -10.91 -2.58
C PHE A 170 0.50 -11.00 -4.10
N ILE A 171 0.93 -9.89 -4.70
CA ILE A 171 1.17 -9.74 -6.14
C ILE A 171 2.67 -9.55 -6.33
N ASP A 172 3.31 -10.50 -7.00
CA ASP A 172 4.77 -10.56 -7.13
C ASP A 172 5.19 -10.57 -8.61
N ARG A 173 5.94 -9.55 -9.04
CA ARG A 173 6.48 -9.42 -10.40
C ARG A 173 5.42 -9.59 -11.49
N CYS A 174 4.32 -8.87 -11.33
CA CYS A 174 3.19 -8.85 -12.25
C CYS A 174 3.13 -7.56 -13.05
N LYS A 175 2.47 -7.59 -14.21
CA LYS A 175 2.22 -6.42 -15.04
C LYS A 175 0.73 -6.31 -15.39
N ASP A 176 0.23 -5.08 -15.52
CA ASP A 176 -1.19 -4.80 -15.75
C ASP A 176 -2.08 -5.50 -14.70
N VAL A 177 -1.99 -4.98 -13.48
CA VAL A 177 -2.69 -5.50 -12.30
C VAL A 177 -3.88 -4.60 -11.99
N HIS A 178 -5.06 -5.18 -11.83
CA HIS A 178 -6.25 -4.44 -11.46
C HIS A 178 -7.01 -5.12 -10.32
N LEU A 179 -7.12 -4.44 -9.19
CA LEU A 179 -7.95 -4.83 -8.05
C LEU A 179 -9.09 -3.83 -7.92
N ALA A 180 -10.35 -4.30 -7.90
CA ALA A 180 -11.51 -3.43 -7.89
C ALA A 180 -12.66 -3.89 -6.98
N ASP A 181 -13.25 -2.92 -6.26
CA ASP A 181 -14.53 -3.03 -5.53
C ASP A 181 -14.56 -4.05 -4.38
N LEU A 182 -13.42 -4.55 -3.92
CA LEU A 182 -13.30 -5.58 -2.89
C LEU A 182 -13.30 -5.00 -1.48
N GLU A 183 -13.79 -5.81 -0.52
CA GLU A 183 -13.47 -5.61 0.90
C GLU A 183 -12.29 -6.51 1.30
N LEU A 184 -11.22 -5.92 1.85
CA LEU A 184 -10.10 -6.61 2.48
C LEU A 184 -10.19 -6.41 3.99
N GLN A 185 -10.23 -7.51 4.75
CA GLN A 185 -10.51 -7.43 6.18
C GLN A 185 -9.65 -8.40 7.01
N ASP A 186 -9.24 -7.95 8.17
CA ASP A 186 -8.64 -8.78 9.25
C ASP A 186 -7.49 -9.66 8.78
N SER A 187 -6.56 -9.10 8.02
CA SER A 187 -5.34 -9.79 7.61
C SER A 187 -4.51 -10.24 8.81
N GLY A 188 -3.83 -11.37 8.69
CA GLY A 188 -2.86 -11.83 9.69
C GLY A 188 -1.60 -10.96 9.75
N PHE A 189 -1.19 -10.42 8.60
CA PHE A 189 -0.06 -9.52 8.39
C PHE A 189 -0.50 -8.40 7.42
N TRP A 190 0.29 -7.96 6.44
CA TRP A 190 -0.09 -6.96 5.45
C TRP A 190 -1.33 -7.37 4.64
N ASN A 191 -2.25 -6.42 4.38
CA ASN A 191 -3.46 -6.72 3.62
C ASN A 191 -3.19 -6.92 2.13
N LEU A 192 -2.65 -5.91 1.45
CA LEU A 192 -2.29 -5.99 0.04
C LEU A 192 -0.82 -5.65 -0.14
N HIS A 193 -0.02 -6.62 -0.52
CA HIS A 193 1.38 -6.44 -0.85
C HIS A 193 1.59 -6.61 -2.36
N VAL A 194 2.03 -5.55 -3.03
CA VAL A 194 2.40 -5.54 -4.44
C VAL A 194 3.90 -5.33 -4.52
N TYR A 195 4.62 -6.30 -5.05
CA TYR A 195 6.07 -6.29 -5.15
C TYR A 195 6.53 -6.34 -6.59
N HIS A 196 7.49 -5.48 -6.96
CA HIS A 196 8.21 -5.44 -8.23
C HIS A 196 7.26 -5.60 -9.45
N SER A 197 6.14 -4.89 -9.39
CA SER A 197 5.07 -4.93 -10.39
C SER A 197 4.86 -3.56 -11.02
N SER A 198 4.24 -3.52 -12.19
CA SER A 198 4.02 -2.27 -12.91
C SER A 198 2.63 -2.19 -13.54
N GLU A 199 2.19 -0.96 -13.89
CA GLU A 199 0.85 -0.70 -14.43
C GLU A 199 -0.23 -1.24 -13.48
N VAL A 200 -0.18 -0.80 -12.21
CA VAL A 200 -1.06 -1.29 -11.14
C VAL A 200 -2.19 -0.31 -10.90
N THR A 201 -3.42 -0.77 -10.96
CA THR A 201 -4.61 0.01 -10.60
C THR A 201 -5.33 -0.66 -9.42
N ILE A 202 -5.54 0.09 -8.36
CA ILE A 202 -6.27 -0.31 -7.16
C ILE A 202 -7.41 0.69 -6.97
N GLU A 203 -8.65 0.21 -7.13
CA GLU A 203 -9.81 1.11 -7.19
C GLU A 203 -10.97 0.59 -6.35
N GLY A 204 -11.61 1.50 -5.59
CA GLY A 204 -12.84 1.20 -4.86
C GLY A 204 -12.69 0.19 -3.72
N LEU A 205 -11.47 -0.10 -3.27
CA LEU A 205 -11.27 -1.05 -2.18
C LEU A 205 -11.70 -0.46 -0.83
N ARG A 206 -12.26 -1.33 -0.01
CA ARG A 206 -12.49 -1.06 1.41
C ARG A 206 -11.58 -1.95 2.25
N ILE A 207 -10.51 -1.39 2.82
CA ILE A 207 -9.52 -2.12 3.61
C ILE A 207 -9.71 -1.78 5.08
N THR A 208 -10.05 -2.77 5.90
CA THR A 208 -10.33 -2.53 7.31
C THR A 208 -9.72 -3.59 8.22
N VAL A 209 -9.00 -3.12 9.22
CA VAL A 209 -8.60 -3.92 10.38
C VAL A 209 -9.06 -3.16 11.61
N PRO A 210 -9.93 -3.70 12.44
CA PRO A 210 -10.41 -2.99 13.59
C PRO A 210 -9.27 -2.61 14.51
N SER A 211 -9.34 -1.40 15.08
CA SER A 211 -8.31 -0.86 15.98
C SER A 211 -8.09 -1.75 17.19
N ALA A 212 -9.09 -2.52 17.60
CA ALA A 212 -8.94 -3.60 18.56
C ALA A 212 -10.14 -4.58 18.48
N VAL A 213 -9.87 -5.87 18.44
CA VAL A 213 -10.84 -6.94 18.70
C VAL A 213 -10.55 -7.46 20.11
N ASN A 214 -11.50 -7.31 21.03
CA ASN A 214 -11.30 -7.66 22.46
C ASN A 214 -10.03 -7.01 23.06
N GLY A 215 -9.75 -5.75 22.71
CA GLY A 215 -8.54 -5.06 23.15
C GLY A 215 -7.25 -5.44 22.38
N LEU A 216 -7.34 -6.30 21.37
CA LEU A 216 -6.21 -6.76 20.58
C LEU A 216 -6.12 -6.02 19.26
N ARG A 217 -5.02 -5.31 19.05
CA ARG A 217 -4.70 -4.61 17.79
C ARG A 217 -4.06 -5.59 16.80
N GLY A 218 -4.44 -5.49 15.52
CA GLY A 218 -3.73 -6.20 14.44
C GLY A 218 -2.31 -5.66 14.25
N PRO A 219 -1.26 -6.47 14.50
CA PRO A 219 0.13 -6.03 14.35
C PRO A 219 0.59 -6.18 12.91
N SER A 220 1.29 -5.17 12.38
CA SER A 220 1.78 -5.14 10.99
C SER A 220 0.66 -5.43 9.97
N THR A 221 -0.50 -4.80 10.17
CA THR A 221 -1.66 -4.96 9.28
C THR A 221 -1.77 -3.74 8.38
N ASP A 222 -0.68 -3.45 7.66
CA ASP A 222 -0.59 -2.37 6.68
C ASP A 222 -1.70 -2.54 5.62
N GLY A 223 -2.24 -1.45 5.09
CA GLY A 223 -3.34 -1.47 4.13
C GLY A 223 -2.86 -1.92 2.75
N ILE A 224 -2.01 -1.09 2.14
CA ILE A 224 -1.45 -1.33 0.81
C ILE A 224 0.05 -1.08 0.86
N ASP A 225 0.84 -2.12 0.61
CA ASP A 225 2.30 -2.05 0.49
C ASP A 225 2.69 -2.08 -0.98
N ILE A 226 3.25 -0.99 -1.47
CA ILE A 226 3.79 -0.84 -2.82
C ILE A 226 5.31 -0.96 -2.70
N ASP A 227 5.83 -2.16 -2.95
CA ASP A 227 7.25 -2.50 -2.79
C ASP A 227 7.92 -2.58 -4.17
N SER A 228 8.83 -1.64 -4.45
CA SER A 228 9.63 -1.65 -5.68
C SER A 228 8.80 -1.63 -6.98
N CYS A 229 7.67 -0.92 -6.98
CA CYS A 229 6.73 -0.86 -8.11
C CYS A 229 6.77 0.46 -8.85
N GLN A 230 6.29 0.45 -10.12
CA GLN A 230 6.20 1.62 -10.98
C GLN A 230 4.81 1.77 -11.60
N ASN A 231 4.39 3.02 -11.84
CA ASN A 231 3.12 3.35 -12.50
C ASN A 231 1.92 2.76 -11.75
N VAL A 232 1.73 3.21 -10.52
CA VAL A 232 0.67 2.73 -9.61
C VAL A 232 -0.38 3.81 -9.41
N THR A 233 -1.65 3.46 -9.59
CA THR A 233 -2.80 4.31 -9.27
C THR A 233 -3.65 3.65 -8.18
N ILE A 234 -3.87 4.39 -7.08
CA ILE A 234 -4.75 4.00 -5.98
C ILE A 234 -5.84 5.06 -5.88
N ARG A 235 -7.09 4.68 -6.08
CA ARG A 235 -8.19 5.66 -6.10
C ARG A 235 -9.49 5.15 -5.50
N LYS A 236 -10.27 6.09 -4.94
CA LYS A 236 -11.59 5.83 -4.36
C LYS A 236 -11.60 4.71 -3.31
N CYS A 237 -10.50 4.54 -2.61
CA CYS A 237 -10.37 3.54 -1.56
C CYS A 237 -10.72 4.13 -0.18
N TYR A 238 -11.28 3.29 0.68
CA TYR A 238 -11.36 3.54 2.12
C TYR A 238 -10.39 2.61 2.84
N ILE A 239 -9.46 3.19 3.63
CA ILE A 239 -8.44 2.42 4.35
C ILE A 239 -8.46 2.82 5.82
N SER A 240 -8.59 1.82 6.72
CA SER A 240 -8.49 2.03 8.17
C SER A 240 -7.93 0.77 8.81
N VAL A 241 -6.67 0.81 9.24
CA VAL A 241 -5.88 -0.37 9.56
C VAL A 241 -5.08 -0.23 10.86
N GLY A 242 -4.39 -1.29 11.23
CA GLY A 242 -3.62 -1.34 12.47
C GLY A 242 -2.21 -0.78 12.36
N ASP A 243 -1.66 -0.61 11.15
CA ASP A 243 -0.33 -0.07 10.86
C ASP A 243 -0.40 0.96 9.72
N ASP A 244 0.57 1.06 8.81
CA ASP A 244 0.59 2.07 7.75
C ASP A 244 -0.58 1.87 6.76
N ASP A 245 -1.23 2.95 6.30
CA ASP A 245 -2.37 2.84 5.38
C ASP A 245 -1.90 2.54 3.96
N ILE A 246 -0.98 3.36 3.42
CA ILE A 246 -0.29 3.10 2.16
C ILE A 246 1.20 3.24 2.40
N ALA A 247 1.94 2.14 2.27
CA ALA A 247 3.38 2.09 2.49
C ALA A 247 4.14 1.90 1.17
N LEU A 248 5.10 2.78 0.91
CA LEU A 248 6.00 2.70 -0.23
C LEU A 248 7.31 2.07 0.25
N LYS A 249 7.58 0.86 -0.22
CA LYS A 249 8.63 -0.02 0.33
C LYS A 249 9.68 -0.40 -0.72
N GLY A 250 10.78 -0.96 -0.24
CA GLY A 250 11.90 -1.46 -1.03
C GLY A 250 12.84 -2.29 -0.17
N SER A 251 14.11 -2.35 -0.52
CA SER A 251 15.14 -3.02 0.28
C SER A 251 15.61 -2.19 1.47
N LYS A 252 16.27 -2.83 2.43
CA LYS A 252 16.88 -2.23 3.61
C LYS A 252 18.33 -2.69 3.79
N GLY A 253 19.06 -1.99 4.65
CA GLY A 253 20.45 -2.27 4.97
C GLY A 253 21.44 -1.46 4.13
N PRO A 254 22.74 -1.55 4.43
CA PRO A 254 23.77 -0.67 3.90
C PRO A 254 24.02 -0.83 2.39
N PHE A 255 23.57 -1.94 1.80
CA PHE A 255 23.73 -2.26 0.38
C PHE A 255 22.39 -2.25 -0.38
N ALA A 256 21.32 -1.73 0.21
CA ALA A 256 19.99 -1.77 -0.36
C ALA A 256 19.87 -1.01 -1.71
N ASP A 257 20.68 0.01 -1.94
CA ASP A 257 20.77 0.76 -3.19
C ASP A 257 21.40 -0.04 -4.35
N LYS A 258 22.04 -1.17 -4.05
CA LYS A 258 22.65 -2.10 -5.02
C LYS A 258 21.79 -3.33 -5.29
N ASP A 259 20.66 -3.45 -4.62
CA ASP A 259 19.74 -4.57 -4.81
C ASP A 259 18.97 -4.42 -6.12
N ALA A 260 19.39 -5.17 -7.15
CA ALA A 260 18.74 -5.16 -8.46
C ALA A 260 17.28 -5.69 -8.41
N THR A 261 16.87 -6.36 -7.33
CA THR A 261 15.50 -6.83 -7.14
C THR A 261 14.58 -5.78 -6.52
N SER A 262 15.14 -4.61 -6.17
CA SER A 262 14.42 -3.50 -5.55
C SER A 262 14.60 -2.19 -6.32
N PRO A 263 14.04 -2.08 -7.55
CA PRO A 263 14.03 -0.82 -8.27
C PRO A 263 13.26 0.26 -7.50
N ALA A 264 13.44 1.51 -7.91
CA ALA A 264 12.75 2.64 -7.32
C ALA A 264 11.22 2.46 -7.34
N VAL A 265 10.56 2.87 -6.26
CA VAL A 265 9.11 3.10 -6.26
C VAL A 265 8.88 4.45 -6.92
N GLU A 266 8.21 4.46 -8.07
CA GLU A 266 8.02 5.71 -8.82
C GLU A 266 6.70 5.78 -9.59
N ASN A 267 6.29 7.04 -9.88
CA ASN A 267 5.05 7.34 -10.59
C ASN A 267 3.82 6.78 -9.84
N ILE A 268 3.66 7.22 -8.59
CA ILE A 268 2.57 6.80 -7.72
C ILE A 268 1.51 7.90 -7.67
N LEU A 269 0.27 7.56 -8.02
CA LEU A 269 -0.89 8.43 -7.87
C LEU A 269 -1.85 7.85 -6.84
N VAL A 270 -2.16 8.65 -5.81
CA VAL A 270 -3.23 8.35 -4.84
C VAL A 270 -4.25 9.46 -4.90
N GLU A 271 -5.50 9.12 -5.22
CA GLU A 271 -6.53 10.14 -5.39
C GLU A 271 -7.92 9.70 -4.88
N ASP A 272 -8.69 10.70 -4.42
CA ASP A 272 -10.09 10.50 -4.01
C ASP A 272 -10.27 9.41 -2.94
N CYS A 273 -9.25 9.20 -2.09
CA CYS A 273 -9.26 8.19 -1.02
C CYS A 273 -9.70 8.80 0.32
N GLU A 274 -10.30 7.95 1.16
CA GLU A 274 -10.58 8.27 2.56
C GLU A 274 -9.76 7.37 3.47
N ILE A 275 -9.07 7.99 4.44
CA ILE A 275 -8.20 7.31 5.41
C ILE A 275 -8.77 7.47 6.81
N GLY A 276 -8.98 6.34 7.47
CA GLY A 276 -9.41 6.27 8.85
C GLY A 276 -8.25 6.29 9.84
N ASP A 277 -8.20 5.29 10.72
CA ASP A 277 -7.09 5.07 11.65
C ASP A 277 -5.98 4.29 10.95
N GLY A 278 -4.72 4.69 11.17
CA GLY A 278 -3.54 4.04 10.60
C GLY A 278 -2.25 4.76 10.98
N GLY A 279 -1.14 4.32 10.44
CA GLY A 279 0.18 4.92 10.64
C GLY A 279 0.40 6.14 9.77
N GLY A 280 -0.01 6.08 8.51
CA GLY A 280 0.11 7.19 7.58
C GLY A 280 -0.63 6.99 6.27
N LEU A 281 -1.28 8.06 5.75
CA LEU A 281 -1.86 8.04 4.40
C LEU A 281 -0.79 7.61 3.39
N ILE A 282 0.40 8.23 3.45
CA ILE A 282 1.60 7.75 2.78
C ILE A 282 2.71 7.58 3.81
N THR A 283 3.28 6.39 3.84
CA THR A 283 4.51 6.09 4.57
C THR A 283 5.60 5.67 3.58
N CYS A 284 6.75 6.35 3.55
CA CYS A 284 7.94 5.87 2.86
C CYS A 284 8.82 5.11 3.87
N GLY A 285 9.04 3.85 3.60
CA GLY A 285 9.84 2.96 4.47
C GLY A 285 9.00 2.19 5.52
N SER A 286 9.65 1.63 6.59
CA SER A 286 11.08 1.80 6.88
C SER A 286 11.99 1.18 5.82
N GLU A 287 11.62 0.06 5.23
CA GLU A 287 12.31 -0.58 4.12
C GLU A 287 11.98 0.19 2.84
N ALA A 288 12.87 1.01 2.35
CA ALA A 288 12.80 1.68 1.04
C ALA A 288 14.14 2.33 0.74
N THR A 289 14.54 2.34 -0.52
CA THR A 289 15.73 3.05 -1.00
C THR A 289 15.34 4.31 -1.75
N THR A 290 14.70 4.19 -2.90
CA THR A 290 14.29 5.33 -3.71
C THR A 290 12.79 5.36 -3.87
N VAL A 291 12.18 6.48 -3.49
CA VAL A 291 10.77 6.79 -3.72
C VAL A 291 10.69 8.15 -4.40
N ARG A 292 10.07 8.22 -5.58
CA ARG A 292 9.97 9.47 -6.34
C ARG A 292 8.71 9.57 -7.19
N ASN A 293 8.36 10.81 -7.54
CA ASN A 293 7.18 11.13 -8.35
C ASN A 293 5.88 10.59 -7.72
N VAL A 294 5.63 10.97 -6.46
CA VAL A 294 4.44 10.60 -5.71
C VAL A 294 3.47 11.78 -5.67
N THR A 295 2.26 11.57 -6.16
CA THR A 295 1.19 12.55 -6.10
C THR A 295 0.02 12.00 -5.30
N VAL A 296 -0.38 12.73 -4.26
CA VAL A 296 -1.56 12.43 -3.43
C VAL A 296 -2.51 13.61 -3.55
N ARG A 297 -3.72 13.37 -4.03
CA ARG A 297 -4.66 14.47 -4.23
C ARG A 297 -6.09 14.14 -3.85
N ASN A 298 -6.83 15.18 -3.46
CA ASN A 298 -8.27 15.12 -3.15
C ASN A 298 -8.61 14.03 -2.11
N CYS A 299 -7.76 13.82 -1.11
CA CYS A 299 -7.99 12.80 -0.09
C CYS A 299 -8.56 13.38 1.21
N LEU A 300 -9.28 12.53 1.92
CA LEU A 300 -9.81 12.82 3.24
C LEU A 300 -9.10 11.97 4.29
N ILE A 301 -8.62 12.57 5.37
CA ILE A 301 -8.23 11.85 6.58
C ILE A 301 -9.33 12.09 7.63
N SER A 302 -10.17 11.07 7.81
CA SER A 302 -11.28 11.11 8.78
C SER A 302 -10.92 10.54 10.14
N GLY A 303 -9.88 9.72 10.22
CA GLY A 303 -9.34 9.13 11.45
C GLY A 303 -8.07 9.80 11.95
N ARG A 304 -7.24 9.05 12.69
CA ARG A 304 -6.03 9.54 13.36
C ARG A 304 -4.73 9.29 12.58
N ALA A 305 -4.81 8.86 11.33
CA ALA A 305 -3.64 8.65 10.50
C ALA A 305 -2.82 9.95 10.32
N THR A 306 -1.51 9.80 10.24
CA THR A 306 -0.61 10.89 9.82
C THR A 306 -0.72 11.08 8.30
N MET A 307 -0.69 12.32 7.79
CA MET A 307 -0.80 12.54 6.34
C MET A 307 0.45 12.02 5.61
N MET A 308 1.64 12.36 6.08
CA MET A 308 2.91 11.92 5.49
C MET A 308 3.87 11.41 6.57
N THR A 309 4.37 10.20 6.41
CA THR A 309 5.42 9.61 7.27
C THR A 309 6.62 9.19 6.42
N LEU A 310 7.80 9.73 6.72
CA LEU A 310 9.06 9.34 6.08
C LEU A 310 9.99 8.78 7.16
N LYS A 311 10.21 7.46 7.11
CA LYS A 311 11.02 6.72 8.08
C LYS A 311 12.47 6.67 7.60
N LEU A 312 13.39 7.39 8.26
CA LEU A 312 14.80 7.49 7.86
C LEU A 312 15.66 6.50 8.65
N ARG A 313 15.92 5.33 8.07
CA ARG A 313 16.75 4.29 8.71
C ARG A 313 18.23 4.65 8.70
N PRO A 314 18.95 4.49 9.83
CA PRO A 314 20.39 4.77 9.89
C PRO A 314 21.24 3.89 8.97
N ASP A 315 20.80 2.67 8.69
CA ASP A 315 21.54 1.65 7.93
C ASP A 315 21.21 1.61 6.43
N THR A 316 20.25 2.41 5.96
CA THR A 316 19.76 2.31 4.58
C THR A 316 19.99 3.60 3.82
N PRO A 317 20.61 3.58 2.62
CA PRO A 317 20.66 4.74 1.73
C PRO A 317 19.26 5.00 1.18
N GLN A 318 18.65 6.12 1.59
CA GLN A 318 17.26 6.45 1.25
C GLN A 318 17.19 7.79 0.51
N HIS A 319 16.43 7.82 -0.59
CA HIS A 319 16.21 8.99 -1.42
C HIS A 319 14.72 9.16 -1.67
N TYR A 320 14.09 10.14 -1.01
CA TYR A 320 12.68 10.47 -1.15
C TYR A 320 12.55 11.84 -1.81
N GLU A 321 11.99 11.87 -3.02
CA GLU A 321 11.96 13.09 -3.83
C GLU A 321 10.71 13.26 -4.69
N HIS A 322 10.37 14.50 -5.04
CA HIS A 322 9.21 14.83 -5.87
C HIS A 322 7.90 14.27 -5.30
N ILE A 323 7.61 14.61 -4.04
CA ILE A 323 6.41 14.17 -3.32
C ILE A 323 5.44 15.35 -3.18
N THR A 324 4.23 15.22 -3.72
CA THR A 324 3.21 16.25 -3.68
C THR A 324 1.95 15.77 -2.99
N PHE A 325 1.47 16.54 -2.00
CA PHE A 325 0.13 16.42 -1.42
C PHE A 325 -0.69 17.65 -1.82
N ASP A 326 -1.86 17.46 -2.42
CA ASP A 326 -2.69 18.53 -2.94
C ASP A 326 -4.17 18.31 -2.64
N GLY A 327 -4.83 19.27 -2.00
CA GLY A 327 -6.26 19.17 -1.73
C GLY A 327 -6.61 18.13 -0.65
N ILE A 328 -5.87 18.09 0.46
CA ILE A 328 -6.13 17.15 1.55
C ILE A 328 -6.99 17.79 2.62
N ARG A 329 -8.03 17.08 3.04
CA ARG A 329 -8.90 17.50 4.14
C ARG A 329 -8.69 16.63 5.37
N LEU A 330 -8.40 17.27 6.51
CA LEU A 330 -8.20 16.60 7.80
C LEU A 330 -9.39 16.90 8.72
N THR A 331 -10.10 15.88 9.19
CA THR A 331 -11.29 16.09 10.05
C THR A 331 -11.11 15.62 11.48
N ASN A 332 -9.96 15.05 11.81
CA ASN A 332 -9.66 14.52 13.13
C ASN A 332 -8.37 15.14 13.70
N SER A 333 -8.43 15.62 14.93
CA SER A 333 -7.30 16.24 15.62
C SER A 333 -6.26 15.22 16.18
N GLY A 334 -6.39 13.93 15.91
CA GLY A 334 -5.49 12.90 16.44
C GLY A 334 -4.22 12.67 15.61
N GLY A 335 -4.29 12.90 14.29
CA GLY A 335 -3.17 12.73 13.37
C GLY A 335 -2.22 13.93 13.29
N ARG A 336 -1.18 13.81 12.47
CA ARG A 336 -0.22 14.88 12.16
C ARG A 336 -0.21 15.18 10.67
N VAL A 337 0.26 16.36 10.30
CA VAL A 337 0.50 16.67 8.88
C VAL A 337 1.69 15.88 8.36
N MET A 338 2.80 15.88 9.10
CA MET A 338 4.00 15.13 8.70
C MET A 338 4.72 14.49 9.89
N ASN A 339 5.45 13.41 9.59
CA ASN A 339 6.38 12.77 10.51
C ASN A 339 7.62 12.30 9.73
N VAL A 340 8.59 13.19 9.59
CA VAL A 340 9.89 12.85 9.00
C VAL A 340 10.87 12.69 10.16
N SER A 341 11.40 11.48 10.35
CA SER A 341 12.22 11.22 11.54
C SER A 341 13.12 9.98 11.39
N PRO A 342 14.24 9.94 12.14
CA PRO A 342 15.04 8.74 12.28
C PRO A 342 14.20 7.53 12.72
N TRP A 343 14.42 6.38 12.06
CA TRP A 343 13.77 5.13 12.39
C TRP A 343 14.78 4.15 12.96
N LEU A 344 14.80 4.01 14.27
CA LEU A 344 15.86 3.32 15.01
C LEU A 344 15.53 1.85 15.37
N GLN A 345 14.45 1.30 14.80
CA GLN A 345 14.07 -0.09 15.10
C GLN A 345 14.79 -1.07 14.16
N PHE A 346 15.41 -2.09 14.73
CA PHE A 346 15.97 -3.22 14.00
C PHE A 346 16.90 -2.82 12.85
N PHE A 347 17.73 -1.79 13.02
CA PHE A 347 18.74 -1.44 12.03
C PHE A 347 20.06 -2.13 12.32
N ASP A 348 20.82 -2.45 11.27
CA ASP A 348 22.18 -3.01 11.38
C ASP A 348 23.05 -2.41 10.26
N LEU A 349 24.15 -1.80 10.65
CA LEU A 349 25.13 -1.24 9.71
C LEU A 349 26.05 -2.30 9.10
N GLU A 350 26.02 -3.53 9.58
CA GLU A 350 26.89 -4.62 9.09
C GLU A 350 28.37 -4.21 9.01
N GLY A 351 28.80 -3.37 9.96
CA GLY A 351 30.15 -2.82 10.00
C GLY A 351 30.47 -1.73 8.95
N GLN A 352 29.46 -1.29 8.18
CA GLN A 352 29.61 -0.23 7.19
C GLN A 352 29.46 1.16 7.82
N PRO A 353 30.04 2.19 7.19
CA PRO A 353 29.70 3.57 7.52
C PRO A 353 28.21 3.85 7.33
N GLN A 354 27.65 4.70 8.18
CA GLN A 354 26.27 5.13 8.03
C GLN A 354 26.07 5.83 6.66
N PRO A 355 25.18 5.34 5.78
CA PRO A 355 24.89 5.98 4.50
C PRO A 355 24.19 7.32 4.71
N SER A 356 24.20 8.17 3.71
CA SER A 356 23.40 9.41 3.69
C SER A 356 21.97 9.11 3.19
N ARG A 357 21.03 9.91 3.69
CA ARG A 357 19.64 9.93 3.22
C ARG A 357 19.29 11.31 2.75
N THR A 358 18.41 11.38 1.75
CA THR A 358 17.92 12.65 1.22
C THR A 358 16.40 12.68 1.21
N VAL A 359 15.83 13.80 1.62
CA VAL A 359 14.43 14.16 1.39
C VAL A 359 14.46 15.48 0.64
N ASN A 360 13.91 15.49 -0.57
CA ASN A 360 14.03 16.62 -1.49
C ASN A 360 12.73 16.87 -2.26
N ASP A 361 12.41 18.14 -2.52
CA ASP A 361 11.24 18.57 -3.30
C ASP A 361 9.93 17.93 -2.81
N VAL A 362 9.54 18.33 -1.59
CA VAL A 362 8.27 17.94 -0.97
C VAL A 362 7.33 19.14 -0.97
N THR A 363 6.20 19.03 -1.64
CA THR A 363 5.17 20.06 -1.68
C THR A 363 3.90 19.59 -1.00
N ILE A 364 3.45 20.33 0.01
CA ILE A 364 2.18 20.13 0.71
C ILE A 364 1.34 21.37 0.47
N ARG A 365 0.25 21.24 -0.29
CA ARG A 365 -0.58 22.39 -0.64
C ARG A 365 -2.08 22.12 -0.55
N ASN A 366 -2.84 23.21 -0.37
CA ASN A 366 -4.31 23.16 -0.32
C ASN A 366 -4.82 22.19 0.77
N VAL A 367 -4.27 22.30 1.99
CA VAL A 367 -4.64 21.44 3.12
C VAL A 367 -5.50 22.21 4.11
N THR A 368 -6.65 21.65 4.47
CA THR A 368 -7.63 22.30 5.35
C THR A 368 -8.12 21.37 6.46
N GLY A 369 -8.66 21.96 7.53
CA GLY A 369 -9.36 21.24 8.60
C GLY A 369 -8.66 21.27 9.94
N GLN A 370 -8.51 20.13 10.60
CA GLN A 370 -7.91 20.05 11.94
C GLN A 370 -6.93 18.88 12.07
N SER A 371 -5.88 19.11 12.84
CA SER A 371 -4.83 18.12 13.09
C SER A 371 -4.25 18.28 14.50
N ARG A 372 -3.56 17.29 14.99
CA ARG A 372 -2.83 17.38 16.25
C ARG A 372 -1.72 18.44 16.19
N SER A 373 -0.92 18.40 15.12
CA SER A 373 0.22 19.31 14.92
C SER A 373 0.69 19.28 13.46
N LEU A 374 1.55 20.20 13.07
CA LEU A 374 2.33 20.08 11.83
C LEU A 374 3.25 18.85 11.85
N GLY A 375 3.74 18.44 13.03
CA GLY A 375 4.50 17.22 13.22
C GLY A 375 5.99 17.42 13.42
N THR A 376 6.80 16.52 12.85
CA THR A 376 8.26 16.50 12.96
C THR A 376 8.91 16.52 11.58
N LEU A 377 10.08 17.16 11.50
CA LEU A 377 10.90 17.24 10.30
C LEU A 377 12.37 17.19 10.74
N GLN A 378 12.88 15.98 10.91
CA GLN A 378 14.20 15.72 11.49
C GLN A 378 14.89 14.58 10.74
N GLY A 379 16.18 14.70 10.49
CA GLY A 379 17.02 13.65 9.91
C GLY A 379 17.95 13.01 10.94
N ASN A 380 18.65 11.95 10.55
CA ASN A 380 19.82 11.49 11.25
C ASN A 380 20.99 12.45 10.98
N LYS A 381 22.06 12.33 11.74
CA LYS A 381 23.28 13.09 11.45
C LYS A 381 23.78 12.76 10.04
N GLY A 382 23.99 13.78 9.22
CA GLY A 382 24.46 13.66 7.84
C GLY A 382 23.35 13.47 6.80
N ASP A 383 22.07 13.44 7.19
CA ASP A 383 20.95 13.49 6.26
C ASP A 383 20.79 14.90 5.67
N THR A 384 20.23 14.94 4.45
CA THR A 384 19.88 16.20 3.78
C THR A 384 18.38 16.27 3.60
N LEU A 385 17.75 17.24 4.26
CA LEU A 385 16.34 17.58 4.09
C LEU A 385 16.27 18.98 3.47
N ARG A 386 15.67 19.10 2.27
CA ARG A 386 15.66 20.38 1.56
C ARG A 386 14.46 20.53 0.62
N ASP A 387 14.24 21.78 0.19
CA ASP A 387 13.20 22.13 -0.81
C ASP A 387 11.81 21.64 -0.37
N ILE A 388 11.39 22.02 0.84
CA ILE A 388 10.10 21.62 1.41
C ILE A 388 9.17 22.83 1.46
N THR A 389 8.03 22.73 0.77
CA THR A 389 7.06 23.82 0.66
C THR A 389 5.72 23.45 1.28
N LEU A 390 5.20 24.32 2.16
CA LEU A 390 3.82 24.31 2.65
C LEU A 390 3.10 25.53 2.05
N GLU A 391 2.04 25.29 1.27
CA GLU A 391 1.33 26.35 0.54
C GLU A 391 -0.19 26.24 0.69
N ASN A 392 -0.88 27.36 0.94
CA ASN A 392 -2.33 27.40 1.09
C ASN A 392 -2.84 26.40 2.16
N ILE A 393 -2.31 26.51 3.36
CA ILE A 393 -2.67 25.66 4.50
C ILE A 393 -3.59 26.45 5.44
N ASP A 394 -4.73 25.88 5.81
CA ASP A 394 -5.63 26.45 6.83
C ASP A 394 -6.05 25.37 7.82
N LEU A 395 -5.38 25.32 8.97
CA LEU A 395 -5.54 24.26 9.95
C LEU A 395 -5.83 24.77 11.36
N LYS A 396 -6.70 24.04 12.06
CA LYS A 396 -6.80 24.09 13.52
C LYS A 396 -5.89 23.05 14.12
N LEU A 397 -4.87 23.46 14.85
CA LEU A 397 -3.91 22.57 15.52
C LEU A 397 -4.16 22.54 17.03
N ALA A 398 -4.15 21.32 17.60
CA ALA A 398 -4.16 21.15 19.05
C ALA A 398 -2.81 21.52 19.69
N ASN A 399 -1.71 21.41 18.93
CA ASN A 399 -0.37 21.79 19.33
C ASN A 399 0.31 22.54 18.16
N GLU A 400 0.58 23.82 18.34
CA GLU A 400 1.19 24.67 17.32
C GLU A 400 2.73 24.51 17.24
N ARG A 401 3.35 23.80 18.18
CA ARG A 401 4.80 23.65 18.21
C ARG A 401 5.26 22.86 16.98
N PHE A 402 6.16 23.48 16.22
CA PHE A 402 6.84 22.86 15.09
C PHE A 402 8.35 23.19 15.20
N ALA A 403 9.17 22.17 15.24
CA ALA A 403 10.61 22.30 15.41
C ALA A 403 11.34 21.46 14.35
N PRO A 404 11.50 21.99 13.12
CA PRO A 404 12.31 21.34 12.11
C PRO A 404 13.79 21.41 12.51
N ASP A 405 14.56 20.38 12.17
CA ASP A 405 15.99 20.33 12.45
C ASP A 405 16.80 20.19 11.16
N ALA A 406 17.71 21.17 10.94
CA ALA A 406 18.66 21.19 9.82
C ALA A 406 18.01 21.04 8.43
N VAL A 407 16.87 21.69 8.21
CA VAL A 407 16.17 21.71 6.91
C VAL A 407 16.62 22.92 6.12
N GLN A 408 17.00 22.70 4.86
CA GLN A 408 17.34 23.76 3.90
C GLN A 408 16.10 24.12 3.07
N ASP A 409 15.91 25.39 2.76
CA ASP A 409 14.83 25.89 1.90
C ASP A 409 13.44 25.38 2.29
N LEU A 410 13.11 25.55 3.59
CA LEU A 410 11.77 25.32 4.11
C LEU A 410 10.92 26.58 3.90
N VAL A 411 9.85 26.47 3.11
CA VAL A 411 9.05 27.59 2.64
C VAL A 411 7.60 27.47 3.11
N PHE A 412 7.07 28.55 3.67
CA PHE A 412 5.66 28.70 4.04
C PHE A 412 5.04 29.79 3.17
N LYS A 413 4.00 29.47 2.40
CA LYS A 413 3.26 30.40 1.56
C LYS A 413 1.77 30.35 1.91
N ASN A 414 1.18 31.47 2.33
CA ASN A 414 -0.23 31.53 2.69
C ASN A 414 -0.67 30.41 3.67
N VAL A 415 0.05 30.31 4.79
CA VAL A 415 -0.23 29.33 5.85
C VAL A 415 -0.96 30.02 7.00
N ARG A 416 -2.09 29.45 7.43
CA ARG A 416 -2.88 29.89 8.58
C ARG A 416 -3.01 28.77 9.59
N ILE A 417 -2.69 29.06 10.83
CA ILE A 417 -2.83 28.14 11.96
C ILE A 417 -3.72 28.80 13.01
N ASN A 418 -4.77 28.12 13.42
CA ASN A 418 -5.74 28.61 14.41
C ASN A 418 -6.27 30.02 14.07
N GLY A 419 -6.52 30.26 12.76
CA GLY A 419 -7.05 31.51 12.23
C GLY A 419 -6.04 32.66 12.11
N LYS A 420 -4.76 32.44 12.45
CA LYS A 420 -3.69 33.46 12.35
C LYS A 420 -2.73 33.09 11.22
N ALA A 421 -2.14 34.10 10.57
CA ALA A 421 -1.03 33.86 9.65
C ALA A 421 0.12 33.18 10.44
N TYR A 422 0.69 32.16 9.84
CA TYR A 422 1.80 31.40 10.45
C TYR A 422 3.10 31.78 9.78
N GLU A 423 3.94 32.45 10.55
CA GLU A 423 5.30 32.82 10.14
C GLU A 423 6.27 31.92 10.88
N PHE A 424 7.03 31.10 10.15
CA PHE A 424 8.11 30.34 10.74
C PHE A 424 9.33 31.24 10.89
N PRO A 425 9.99 31.30 12.07
CA PRO A 425 11.17 32.13 12.27
C PRO A 425 12.27 31.78 11.25
N ALA A 426 12.93 32.80 10.71
CA ALA A 426 14.02 32.59 9.77
C ALA A 426 15.08 31.67 10.37
N ALA A 427 15.69 30.81 9.56
CA ALA A 427 16.67 29.80 10.01
C ALA A 427 17.80 30.35 10.91
N ALA A 428 18.18 31.63 10.67
CA ALA A 428 19.15 32.33 11.50
C ALA A 428 18.69 32.61 12.95
N GLU A 429 17.37 32.80 13.16
CA GLU A 429 16.79 33.01 14.50
C GLU A 429 16.65 31.70 15.26
N VAL A 430 16.30 30.60 14.58
CA VAL A 430 16.25 29.26 15.18
C VAL A 430 17.62 28.81 15.64
N LEU A 431 18.65 29.03 14.85
CA LEU A 431 20.03 28.74 15.23
C LEU A 431 20.54 29.58 16.42
N ARG A 432 20.16 30.87 16.46
CA ARG A 432 20.47 31.76 17.58
C ARG A 432 19.75 31.37 18.88
N ALA A 433 18.47 31.00 18.77
CA ALA A 433 17.68 30.56 19.91
C ALA A 433 18.18 29.21 20.47
N LYS A 434 18.57 28.27 19.60
CA LYS A 434 19.24 27.00 20.02
C LYS A 434 20.59 27.26 20.69
N ALA A 435 21.41 28.16 20.15
CA ALA A 435 22.70 28.53 20.73
C ALA A 435 22.57 29.27 22.09
N ALA A 436 21.49 30.00 22.29
CA ALA A 436 21.18 30.71 23.52
C ALA A 436 20.45 29.83 24.57
N GLY A 437 20.11 28.58 24.27
CA GLY A 437 19.36 27.72 25.18
C GLY A 437 17.90 28.14 25.42
N THR A 438 17.40 29.07 24.65
CA THR A 438 16.03 29.63 24.76
C THR A 438 15.04 29.03 23.75
N ALA A 439 15.48 28.14 22.85
CA ALA A 439 14.60 27.42 21.94
C ALA A 439 13.93 26.26 22.65
N PRO A 440 12.65 26.06 22.43
CA PRO A 440 11.86 24.99 23.03
C PRO A 440 12.28 23.59 22.57
#